data_241eb2ddfb1dbf5dd90067b130e39fd6
#
_entry.id   241eb2ddfb1dbf5dd90067b130e39fd6
#
_cell.length_a   1.000
_cell.length_b   1.000
_cell.length_c   1.000
_cell.angle_alpha   90.00
_cell.angle_beta   90.00
_cell.angle_gamma   90.00
#
_symmetry.space_group_name_H-M   'P 1'
#
loop_
_entity.id
_entity.type
_entity.pdbx_description
1 polymer ?
#
loop_
_entity_poly.entity_id
_entity_poly.type
_entity_poly.pdbx_seq_one_letter_code
_entity_poly.pdbx_strand_id
1 'polypeptide(L)'
;MKFLVVGAGFAGATIARELANDGHTVVVMDARDHIGGNAYDYDNEHGIRIHKYGPHIFHTSNEKVYDWVTQFGEWVEYKHKVKAQLADGQYVTLPVNQHTKQIVGEDNIIDTFYRPYTKKMWGKEIEELDPSITKRIAIRDDNNELYFPNAEYQIMPKHGYTKIFEEILDHKNITVQLNWTYGKD
;
A
#
# COMPACT_ATOMS: atom_id res chain seq x y z
N MET A 1 28.40 11.19 -10.10
CA MET A 1 28.45 11.60 -8.67
C MET A 1 28.19 10.36 -7.80
N LYS A 2 28.45 10.45 -6.48
CA LYS A 2 28.09 9.40 -5.51
C LYS A 2 26.93 9.89 -4.65
N PHE A 3 25.91 9.05 -4.45
CA PHE A 3 24.74 9.35 -3.64
C PHE A 3 24.54 8.31 -2.55
N LEU A 4 24.05 8.76 -1.41
CA LEU A 4 23.54 7.92 -0.33
C LEU A 4 22.02 8.11 -0.28
N VAL A 5 21.28 7.00 -0.37
CA VAL A 5 19.82 6.94 -0.22
C VAL A 5 19.51 6.21 1.06
N VAL A 6 18.75 6.83 1.95
CA VAL A 6 18.37 6.23 3.23
C VAL A 6 16.93 5.72 3.14
N GLY A 7 16.78 4.41 3.26
CA GLY A 7 15.52 3.67 3.12
C GLY A 7 15.42 2.92 1.78
N ALA A 8 15.16 1.62 1.84
CA ALA A 8 15.03 0.72 0.69
C ALA A 8 13.54 0.39 0.36
N GLY A 9 12.61 1.28 0.73
CA GLY A 9 11.20 1.22 0.30
C GLY A 9 10.99 1.85 -1.07
N PHE A 10 9.73 2.01 -1.53
CA PHE A 10 9.43 2.51 -2.87
C PHE A 10 10.13 3.83 -3.20
N ALA A 11 10.07 4.82 -2.32
CA ALA A 11 10.70 6.12 -2.59
C ALA A 11 12.22 6.00 -2.80
N GLY A 12 12.90 5.30 -1.88
CA GLY A 12 14.36 5.15 -1.97
C GLY A 12 14.80 4.29 -3.14
N ALA A 13 14.12 3.17 -3.38
CA ALA A 13 14.43 2.29 -4.50
C ALA A 13 14.25 2.99 -5.87
N THR A 14 13.14 3.75 -6.03
CA THR A 14 12.90 4.55 -7.25
C THR A 14 13.97 5.59 -7.46
N ILE A 15 14.28 6.39 -6.44
CA ILE A 15 15.33 7.43 -6.53
C ILE A 15 16.69 6.79 -6.85
N ALA A 16 17.02 5.69 -6.20
CA ALA A 16 18.28 4.99 -6.44
C ALA A 16 18.39 4.48 -7.88
N ARG A 17 17.30 3.91 -8.42
CA ARG A 17 17.25 3.42 -9.80
C ARG A 17 17.43 4.54 -10.80
N GLU A 18 16.71 5.64 -10.64
CA GLU A 18 16.79 6.78 -11.57
C GLU A 18 18.20 7.43 -11.55
N LEU A 19 18.77 7.64 -10.35
CA LEU A 19 20.14 8.14 -10.24
C LEU A 19 21.18 7.19 -10.88
N ALA A 20 20.97 5.89 -10.74
CA ALA A 20 21.85 4.89 -11.34
C ALA A 20 21.72 4.83 -12.86
N ASN A 21 20.51 4.99 -13.40
CA ASN A 21 20.24 5.11 -14.84
C ASN A 21 20.93 6.35 -15.43
N ASP A 22 21.01 7.46 -14.66
CA ASP A 22 21.76 8.67 -15.02
C ASP A 22 23.29 8.53 -14.88
N GLY A 23 23.77 7.32 -14.60
CA GLY A 23 25.21 7.01 -14.50
C GLY A 23 25.85 7.34 -13.17
N HIS A 24 25.08 7.61 -12.14
CA HIS A 24 25.58 7.89 -10.80
C HIS A 24 25.81 6.60 -10.00
N THR A 25 26.75 6.63 -9.05
CA THR A 25 26.96 5.53 -8.08
C THR A 25 26.08 5.79 -6.87
N VAL A 26 25.29 4.81 -6.47
CA VAL A 26 24.30 4.92 -5.38
C VAL A 26 24.54 3.84 -4.33
N VAL A 27 24.57 4.26 -3.08
CA VAL A 27 24.47 3.34 -1.93
C VAL A 27 23.09 3.53 -1.30
N VAL A 28 22.32 2.45 -1.21
CA VAL A 28 21.03 2.42 -0.51
C VAL A 28 21.23 1.77 0.85
N MET A 29 20.85 2.46 1.92
CA MET A 29 20.93 1.94 3.29
C MET A 29 19.54 1.78 3.88
N ASP A 30 19.28 0.67 4.58
CA ASP A 30 18.06 0.47 5.38
C ASP A 30 18.41 -0.13 6.74
N ALA A 31 17.68 0.31 7.76
CA ALA A 31 17.82 -0.20 9.12
C ALA A 31 17.27 -1.61 9.30
N ARG A 32 16.38 -2.03 8.40
CA ARG A 32 15.80 -3.38 8.38
C ARG A 32 16.75 -4.39 7.76
N ASP A 33 16.47 -5.66 8.00
CA ASP A 33 17.16 -6.81 7.43
C ASP A 33 16.66 -7.18 6.02
N HIS A 34 15.78 -6.36 5.44
CA HIS A 34 15.15 -6.59 4.14
C HIS A 34 14.91 -5.28 3.36
N ILE A 35 14.82 -5.38 2.04
CA ILE A 35 14.35 -4.33 1.14
C ILE A 35 12.82 -4.26 1.12
N GLY A 36 12.26 -3.31 0.38
CA GLY A 36 10.81 -3.21 0.15
C GLY A 36 10.07 -2.35 1.18
N GLY A 37 10.73 -1.96 2.28
CA GLY A 37 10.10 -1.12 3.30
C GLY A 37 8.84 -1.78 3.87
N ASN A 38 7.72 -1.04 3.91
CA ASN A 38 6.45 -1.59 4.37
C ASN A 38 5.75 -2.50 3.35
N ALA A 39 6.19 -2.52 2.10
CA ALA A 39 5.66 -3.42 1.08
C ALA A 39 6.39 -4.78 1.04
N TYR A 40 7.35 -5.00 1.95
CA TYR A 40 8.06 -6.27 2.04
C TYR A 40 7.10 -7.43 2.25
N ASP A 41 7.29 -8.48 1.45
CA ASP A 41 6.57 -9.73 1.53
C ASP A 41 7.53 -10.93 1.41
N TYR A 42 7.07 -12.09 1.81
CA TYR A 42 7.82 -13.34 1.78
C TYR A 42 6.87 -14.53 1.71
N ASP A 43 7.37 -15.67 1.27
CA ASP A 43 6.62 -16.92 1.34
C ASP A 43 6.87 -17.60 2.69
N ASN A 44 5.77 -18.00 3.37
CA ASN A 44 5.87 -18.78 4.59
C ASN A 44 6.26 -20.25 4.30
N GLU A 45 6.39 -21.05 5.33
CA GLU A 45 6.75 -22.49 5.25
C GLU A 45 5.78 -23.34 4.40
N HIS A 46 4.57 -22.82 4.14
CA HIS A 46 3.56 -23.49 3.31
C HIS A 46 3.51 -22.91 1.89
N GLY A 47 4.43 -22.03 1.52
CA GLY A 47 4.45 -21.36 0.20
C GLY A 47 3.35 -20.31 0.03
N ILE A 48 2.79 -19.80 1.12
CA ILE A 48 1.77 -18.75 1.09
C ILE A 48 2.48 -17.39 1.21
N ARG A 49 2.18 -16.47 0.28
CA ARG A 49 2.70 -15.11 0.28
C ARG A 49 2.13 -14.31 1.45
N ILE A 50 3.03 -13.77 2.29
CA ILE A 50 2.70 -12.97 3.46
C ILE A 50 3.22 -11.55 3.29
N HIS A 51 2.35 -10.56 3.36
CA HIS A 51 2.73 -9.15 3.49
C HIS A 51 3.03 -8.86 4.96
N LYS A 52 4.31 -8.65 5.29
CA LYS A 52 4.77 -8.55 6.70
C LYS A 52 4.13 -7.40 7.46
N TYR A 53 3.83 -6.29 6.80
CA TYR A 53 3.35 -5.05 7.41
C TYR A 53 1.91 -4.69 7.01
N GLY A 54 1.14 -5.67 6.59
CA GLY A 54 -0.23 -5.50 6.10
C GLY A 54 -0.30 -5.48 4.57
N PRO A 55 -1.49 -5.71 4.01
CA PRO A 55 -1.66 -5.86 2.57
C PRO A 55 -1.39 -4.53 1.85
N HIS A 56 -0.60 -4.61 0.79
CA HIS A 56 -0.36 -3.51 -0.12
C HIS A 56 -0.93 -3.87 -1.49
N ILE A 57 -1.74 -2.98 -2.05
CA ILE A 57 -2.29 -3.08 -3.39
C ILE A 57 -1.80 -1.86 -4.16
N PHE A 58 -1.13 -2.11 -5.29
CA PHE A 58 -0.68 -1.01 -6.13
C PHE A 58 -1.86 -0.48 -6.96
N HIS A 59 -2.15 0.80 -6.81
CA HIS A 59 -3.19 1.46 -7.56
C HIS A 59 -2.77 2.89 -7.92
N THR A 60 -3.09 3.31 -9.13
CA THR A 60 -2.79 4.66 -9.64
C THR A 60 -3.69 4.99 -10.84
N SER A 61 -3.86 6.28 -11.12
CA SER A 61 -4.38 6.78 -12.41
C SER A 61 -3.30 7.53 -13.18
N ASN A 62 -2.05 7.50 -12.70
CA ASN A 62 -0.93 8.11 -13.38
C ASN A 62 -0.23 7.08 -14.28
N GLU A 63 -0.40 7.21 -15.59
CA GLU A 63 0.18 6.34 -16.60
C GLU A 63 1.70 6.24 -16.49
N LYS A 64 2.41 7.36 -16.24
CA LYS A 64 3.87 7.34 -16.10
C LYS A 64 4.34 6.51 -14.91
N VAL A 65 3.59 6.53 -13.81
CA VAL A 65 3.89 5.71 -12.63
C VAL A 65 3.62 4.25 -12.92
N TYR A 66 2.52 3.96 -13.61
CA TYR A 66 2.19 2.61 -14.05
C TYR A 66 3.25 2.05 -14.99
N ASP A 67 3.59 2.79 -16.05
CA ASP A 67 4.61 2.40 -17.04
C ASP A 67 5.98 2.18 -16.42
N TRP A 68 6.32 3.03 -15.43
CA TRP A 68 7.60 2.89 -14.75
C TRP A 68 7.66 1.62 -13.89
N VAL A 69 6.64 1.37 -13.06
CA VAL A 69 6.68 0.22 -12.13
C VAL A 69 6.55 -1.12 -12.84
N THR A 70 5.80 -1.16 -13.95
CA THR A 70 5.58 -2.38 -14.74
C THR A 70 6.79 -2.82 -15.57
N GLN A 71 7.84 -2.00 -15.65
CA GLN A 71 9.14 -2.43 -16.20
C GLN A 71 9.83 -3.46 -15.31
N PHE A 72 9.43 -3.58 -14.04
CA PHE A 72 10.05 -4.46 -13.06
C PHE A 72 9.10 -5.61 -12.72
N GLY A 73 9.44 -6.81 -13.19
CA GLY A 73 8.71 -8.04 -12.90
C GLY A 73 7.36 -8.17 -13.61
N GLU A 74 6.65 -9.23 -13.24
CA GLU A 74 5.33 -9.55 -13.77
C GLU A 74 4.23 -9.05 -12.83
N TRP A 75 3.20 -8.44 -13.42
CA TRP A 75 2.05 -7.91 -12.70
C TRP A 75 0.76 -8.55 -13.19
N VAL A 76 -0.22 -8.66 -12.28
CA VAL A 76 -1.56 -9.15 -12.59
C VAL A 76 -2.60 -8.09 -12.22
N GLU A 77 -3.67 -7.98 -13.00
CA GLU A 77 -4.80 -7.12 -12.64
C GLU A 77 -5.42 -7.61 -11.34
N TYR A 78 -5.67 -6.68 -10.41
CA TYR A 78 -6.28 -6.98 -9.13
C TYR A 78 -7.25 -5.89 -8.69
N LYS A 79 -8.52 -6.08 -8.98
CA LYS A 79 -9.59 -5.14 -8.59
C LYS A 79 -10.00 -5.38 -7.14
N HIS A 80 -9.47 -4.55 -6.25
CA HIS A 80 -9.68 -4.70 -4.81
C HIS A 80 -11.11 -4.42 -4.38
N LYS A 81 -11.71 -5.39 -3.69
CA LYS A 81 -13.04 -5.29 -3.08
C LYS A 81 -12.95 -5.66 -1.60
N VAL A 82 -13.59 -4.88 -0.76
CA VAL A 82 -13.63 -5.11 0.69
C VAL A 82 -15.06 -5.34 1.13
N LYS A 83 -15.26 -6.32 1.99
CA LYS A 83 -16.53 -6.61 2.65
C LYS A 83 -16.36 -6.47 4.16
N ALA A 84 -17.36 -5.88 4.81
CA ALA A 84 -17.51 -5.90 6.26
C ALA A 84 -18.60 -6.89 6.65
N GLN A 85 -18.34 -7.67 7.69
CA GLN A 85 -19.35 -8.52 8.28
C GLN A 85 -20.08 -7.75 9.38
N LEU A 86 -21.40 -7.70 9.31
CA LEU A 86 -22.26 -7.13 10.33
C LEU A 86 -22.47 -8.13 11.50
N ALA A 87 -23.01 -7.62 12.61
CA ALA A 87 -23.25 -8.43 13.80
C ALA A 87 -24.21 -9.62 13.57
N ASP A 88 -25.10 -9.50 12.61
CA ASP A 88 -26.03 -10.55 12.19
C ASP A 88 -25.42 -11.58 11.22
N GLY A 89 -24.13 -11.40 10.87
CA GLY A 89 -23.41 -12.26 9.93
C GLY A 89 -23.49 -11.85 8.47
N GLN A 90 -24.33 -10.86 8.12
CA GLN A 90 -24.46 -10.37 6.74
C GLN A 90 -23.19 -9.62 6.29
N TYR A 91 -22.85 -9.73 5.00
CA TYR A 91 -21.71 -9.02 4.41
C TYR A 91 -22.17 -7.83 3.57
N VAL A 92 -21.52 -6.68 3.82
CA VAL A 92 -21.76 -5.43 3.09
C VAL A 92 -20.47 -4.90 2.47
N THR A 93 -20.60 -4.05 1.46
CA THR A 93 -19.44 -3.48 0.74
C THR A 93 -18.83 -2.31 1.49
N LEU A 94 -17.49 -2.25 1.52
CA LEU A 94 -16.72 -1.06 1.92
C LEU A 94 -15.77 -0.62 0.79
N PRO A 95 -15.56 0.71 0.60
CA PRO A 95 -16.25 1.84 1.24
C PRO A 95 -17.76 1.77 1.05
N VAL A 96 -18.50 2.41 1.98
CA VAL A 96 -19.96 2.39 1.99
C VAL A 96 -20.52 2.85 0.64
N ASN A 97 -21.33 2.01 0.01
CA ASN A 97 -22.04 2.30 -1.22
C ASN A 97 -23.56 2.33 -0.98
N GLN A 98 -24.35 2.60 -2.02
CA GLN A 98 -25.79 2.70 -1.92
C GLN A 98 -26.46 1.43 -1.34
N HIS A 99 -25.99 0.25 -1.73
CA HIS A 99 -26.50 -1.00 -1.20
C HIS A 99 -26.21 -1.17 0.32
N THR A 100 -25.01 -0.82 0.74
CA THR A 100 -24.64 -0.81 2.18
C THR A 100 -25.50 0.16 2.98
N LYS A 101 -25.78 1.38 2.43
CA LYS A 101 -26.70 2.35 3.06
C LYS A 101 -28.10 1.77 3.27
N GLN A 102 -28.63 1.08 2.28
CA GLN A 102 -29.98 0.45 2.36
C GLN A 102 -30.07 -0.63 3.44
N ILE A 103 -29.00 -1.40 3.63
CA ILE A 103 -28.96 -2.47 4.65
C ILE A 103 -28.79 -1.91 6.06
N VAL A 104 -27.85 -0.99 6.25
CA VAL A 104 -27.43 -0.49 7.56
C VAL A 104 -28.27 0.67 8.03
N GLY A 105 -28.84 1.43 7.11
CA GLY A 105 -29.47 2.73 7.37
C GLY A 105 -28.41 3.86 7.40
N GLU A 106 -28.72 4.96 6.71
CA GLU A 106 -27.76 6.04 6.51
C GLU A 106 -27.27 6.66 7.83
N ASP A 107 -28.18 6.82 8.79
CA ASP A 107 -27.87 7.38 10.12
C ASP A 107 -26.97 6.47 10.98
N ASN A 108 -26.91 5.17 10.69
CA ASN A 108 -26.13 4.20 11.46
C ASN A 108 -24.72 3.95 10.91
N ILE A 109 -24.38 4.49 9.75
CA ILE A 109 -23.12 4.20 9.04
C ILE A 109 -21.91 4.56 9.89
N ILE A 110 -21.91 5.75 10.49
CA ILE A 110 -20.80 6.25 11.30
C ILE A 110 -20.58 5.33 12.51
N ASP A 111 -21.65 4.99 13.22
CA ASP A 111 -21.57 4.19 14.43
C ASP A 111 -21.23 2.71 14.13
N THR A 112 -21.66 2.19 12.97
CA THR A 112 -21.39 0.82 12.58
C THR A 112 -19.96 0.60 12.13
N PHE A 113 -19.39 1.50 11.32
CA PHE A 113 -18.10 1.24 10.67
C PHE A 113 -16.97 2.13 11.17
N TYR A 114 -17.23 3.44 11.33
CA TYR A 114 -16.16 4.41 11.49
C TYR A 114 -15.81 4.68 12.94
N ARG A 115 -16.79 4.73 13.83
CA ARG A 115 -16.53 4.95 15.27
C ARG A 115 -15.71 3.81 15.89
N PRO A 116 -16.11 2.51 15.75
CA PRO A 116 -15.32 1.41 16.30
C PRO A 116 -13.94 1.29 15.65
N TYR A 117 -13.82 1.57 14.36
CA TYR A 117 -12.53 1.58 13.68
C TYR A 117 -11.62 2.69 14.21
N THR A 118 -12.15 3.91 14.34
CA THR A 118 -11.42 5.07 14.88
C THR A 118 -10.92 4.81 16.28
N LYS A 119 -11.79 4.29 17.15
CA LYS A 119 -11.43 3.92 18.52
C LYS A 119 -10.32 2.88 18.57
N LYS A 120 -10.42 1.84 17.75
CA LYS A 120 -9.42 0.77 17.65
C LYS A 120 -8.07 1.28 17.15
N MET A 121 -8.05 2.10 16.11
CA MET A 121 -6.82 2.50 15.42
C MET A 121 -6.12 3.69 16.07
N TRP A 122 -6.88 4.62 16.67
CA TRP A 122 -6.37 5.89 17.18
C TRP A 122 -6.51 6.05 18.70
N GLY A 123 -7.27 5.18 19.36
CA GLY A 123 -7.59 5.28 20.79
C GLY A 123 -8.44 6.49 21.16
N LYS A 124 -9.10 7.12 20.16
CA LYS A 124 -9.87 8.36 20.30
C LYS A 124 -11.30 8.16 19.82
N GLU A 125 -12.21 8.99 20.31
CA GLU A 125 -13.54 9.10 19.73
C GLU A 125 -13.47 9.87 18.40
N ILE A 126 -14.44 9.64 17.51
CA ILE A 126 -14.44 10.25 16.17
C ILE A 126 -14.57 11.78 16.24
N GLU A 127 -15.25 12.29 17.24
CA GLU A 127 -15.44 13.72 17.49
C GLU A 127 -14.15 14.44 17.97
N GLU A 128 -13.18 13.67 18.48
CA GLU A 128 -11.88 14.20 18.92
C GLU A 128 -10.88 14.33 17.75
N LEU A 129 -11.23 13.80 16.56
CA LEU A 129 -10.39 13.89 15.39
C LEU A 129 -10.59 15.20 14.65
N ASP A 130 -9.52 15.64 13.96
CA ASP A 130 -9.62 16.77 13.07
C ASP A 130 -10.67 16.50 11.97
N PRO A 131 -11.57 17.46 11.67
CA PRO A 131 -12.60 17.30 10.62
C PRO A 131 -12.06 16.90 9.23
N SER A 132 -10.81 17.19 8.93
CA SER A 132 -10.17 16.75 7.67
C SER A 132 -10.02 15.23 7.58
N ILE A 133 -9.93 14.55 8.73
CA ILE A 133 -9.83 13.09 8.80
C ILE A 133 -11.19 12.45 8.56
N THR A 134 -12.24 12.98 9.21
CA THR A 134 -13.60 12.46 9.05
C THR A 134 -14.18 12.71 7.66
N LYS A 135 -13.79 13.79 6.98
CA LYS A 135 -14.14 14.07 5.57
C LYS A 135 -13.57 13.04 4.57
N ARG A 136 -12.61 12.24 4.96
CA ARG A 136 -12.06 11.14 4.11
C ARG A 136 -12.93 9.90 4.11
N ILE A 137 -13.99 9.87 4.91
CA ILE A 137 -14.95 8.76 4.92
C ILE A 137 -15.68 8.76 3.58
N ALA A 138 -15.37 7.78 2.75
CA ALA A 138 -16.00 7.63 1.45
C ALA A 138 -17.37 6.97 1.63
N ILE A 139 -18.43 7.78 1.59
CA ILE A 139 -19.82 7.32 1.51
C ILE A 139 -20.29 7.66 0.09
N ARG A 140 -20.73 6.64 -0.67
CA ARG A 140 -21.04 6.76 -2.09
C ARG A 140 -22.52 6.53 -2.36
N ASP A 141 -23.02 7.17 -3.42
CA ASP A 141 -24.42 7.05 -3.89
C ASP A 141 -24.57 6.09 -5.09
N ASP A 142 -23.49 5.39 -5.45
CA ASP A 142 -23.46 4.35 -6.47
C ASP A 142 -23.43 2.94 -5.85
N ASN A 143 -23.49 1.90 -6.69
CA ASN A 143 -23.35 0.50 -6.30
C ASN A 143 -21.99 -0.09 -6.68
N ASN A 144 -20.97 0.73 -6.96
CA ASN A 144 -19.64 0.25 -7.25
C ASN A 144 -19.06 -0.46 -6.01
N GLU A 145 -18.50 -1.64 -6.20
CA GLU A 145 -17.91 -2.45 -5.11
C GLU A 145 -16.38 -2.26 -4.99
N LEU A 146 -15.75 -1.55 -5.91
CA LEU A 146 -14.30 -1.36 -5.89
C LEU A 146 -13.89 -0.48 -4.71
N TYR A 147 -12.81 -0.89 -4.04
CA TYR A 147 -12.24 -0.10 -2.95
C TYR A 147 -11.58 1.19 -3.47
N PHE A 148 -10.97 1.12 -4.65
CA PHE A 148 -10.35 2.26 -5.36
C PHE A 148 -11.11 2.57 -6.66
N PRO A 149 -12.33 3.13 -6.59
CA PRO A 149 -13.19 3.25 -7.77
C PRO A 149 -12.64 4.19 -8.85
N ASN A 150 -11.76 5.12 -8.45
CA ASN A 150 -11.19 6.14 -9.34
C ASN A 150 -9.76 5.78 -9.80
N ALA A 151 -9.21 4.65 -9.40
CA ALA A 151 -7.91 4.20 -9.87
C ALA A 151 -8.06 3.40 -11.16
N GLU A 152 -7.45 3.90 -12.23
CA GLU A 152 -7.47 3.27 -13.55
C GLU A 152 -6.70 1.96 -13.54
N TYR A 153 -5.52 1.96 -12.92
CA TYR A 153 -4.65 0.81 -12.77
C TYR A 153 -4.72 0.28 -11.34
N GLN A 154 -5.09 -0.99 -11.21
CA GLN A 154 -5.10 -1.72 -9.94
C GLN A 154 -4.44 -3.07 -10.20
N ILE A 155 -3.24 -3.26 -9.67
CA ILE A 155 -2.40 -4.41 -9.97
C ILE A 155 -1.70 -4.94 -8.72
N MET A 156 -1.32 -6.21 -8.79
CA MET A 156 -0.49 -6.88 -7.80
C MET A 156 0.71 -7.53 -8.47
N PRO A 157 1.89 -7.53 -7.85
CA PRO A 157 3.03 -8.25 -8.39
C PRO A 157 2.77 -9.76 -8.32
N LYS A 158 2.91 -10.46 -9.42
CA LYS A 158 2.66 -11.90 -9.54
C LYS A 158 3.54 -12.73 -8.59
N HIS A 159 4.77 -12.28 -8.38
CA HIS A 159 5.78 -12.95 -7.56
C HIS A 159 6.13 -12.20 -6.27
N GLY A 160 5.25 -11.29 -5.84
CA GLY A 160 5.40 -10.48 -4.64
C GLY A 160 6.17 -9.18 -4.86
N TYR A 161 5.98 -8.26 -3.92
CA TYR A 161 6.64 -6.94 -3.95
C TYR A 161 8.15 -7.05 -3.77
N THR A 162 8.63 -7.94 -2.91
CA THR A 162 10.06 -8.12 -2.68
C THR A 162 10.78 -8.40 -3.99
N LYS A 163 10.19 -9.23 -4.88
CA LYS A 163 10.76 -9.50 -6.21
C LYS A 163 10.85 -8.24 -7.07
N ILE A 164 9.84 -7.38 -7.03
CA ILE A 164 9.86 -6.09 -7.74
C ILE A 164 11.00 -5.21 -7.22
N PHE A 165 11.20 -5.13 -5.90
CA PHE A 165 12.30 -4.37 -5.31
C PHE A 165 13.67 -4.94 -5.67
N GLU A 166 13.82 -6.26 -5.72
CA GLU A 166 15.05 -6.90 -6.21
C GLU A 166 15.38 -6.40 -7.61
N GLU A 167 14.40 -6.38 -8.52
CA GLU A 167 14.62 -5.94 -9.91
C GLU A 167 14.84 -4.42 -10.03
N ILE A 168 14.14 -3.59 -9.23
CA ILE A 168 14.40 -2.16 -9.19
C ILE A 168 15.84 -1.86 -8.74
N LEU A 169 16.33 -2.58 -7.73
CA LEU A 169 17.64 -2.36 -7.14
C LEU A 169 18.79 -3.12 -7.85
N ASP A 170 18.46 -4.06 -8.74
CA ASP A 170 19.45 -4.77 -9.57
C ASP A 170 20.00 -3.84 -10.66
N HIS A 171 21.05 -3.10 -10.31
CA HIS A 171 21.76 -2.22 -11.21
C HIS A 171 23.24 -2.13 -10.82
N LYS A 172 24.13 -2.18 -11.82
CA LYS A 172 25.60 -2.16 -11.60
C LYS A 172 26.12 -1.00 -10.77
N ASN A 173 25.38 0.10 -10.73
CA ASN A 173 25.75 1.32 -9.99
C ASN A 173 25.06 1.42 -8.63
N ILE A 174 24.24 0.43 -8.23
CA ILE A 174 23.55 0.41 -6.93
C ILE A 174 24.20 -0.63 -6.02
N THR A 175 24.46 -0.23 -4.79
CA THR A 175 24.85 -1.13 -3.70
C THR A 175 23.86 -0.99 -2.57
N VAL A 176 23.31 -2.10 -2.07
CA VAL A 176 22.35 -2.13 -0.95
C VAL A 176 23.07 -2.59 0.32
N GLN A 177 22.86 -1.86 1.41
CA GLN A 177 23.35 -2.19 2.75
C GLN A 177 22.18 -2.23 3.71
N LEU A 178 21.88 -3.41 4.22
CA LEU A 178 20.82 -3.66 5.19
C LEU A 178 21.40 -3.70 6.61
N ASN A 179 20.52 -3.62 7.62
CA ASN A 179 20.90 -3.57 9.03
C ASN A 179 21.76 -2.34 9.39
N TRP A 180 21.60 -1.24 8.66
CA TRP A 180 22.31 0.00 8.87
C TRP A 180 21.36 1.13 9.28
N THR A 181 21.66 1.79 10.40
CA THR A 181 20.90 2.95 10.87
C THR A 181 21.72 4.21 10.61
N TYR A 182 21.21 5.12 9.77
CA TYR A 182 21.86 6.40 9.50
C TYR A 182 22.00 7.23 10.78
N GLY A 183 23.21 7.76 11.02
CA GLY A 183 23.50 8.61 12.18
C GLY A 183 23.65 7.87 13.51
N LYS A 184 23.78 6.53 13.49
CA LYS A 184 24.26 5.74 14.64
C LYS A 184 25.60 5.13 14.25
N ASP A 185 26.64 5.57 14.92
CA ASP A 185 27.99 4.98 14.88
C ASP A 185 28.01 3.70 15.70
#